data_93a7c6420dacc9aa0da26609818dac93
#
_entry.id   93a7c6420dacc9aa0da26609818dac93
#
_cell.length_a   1.000
_cell.length_b   1.000
_cell.length_c   1.000
_cell.angle_alpha   90.00
_cell.angle_beta   90.00
_cell.angle_gamma   90.00
#
_symmetry.space_group_name_H-M   'P 1'
#
loop_
_entity.id
_entity.type
_entity.pdbx_description
1 polymer ?
#
loop_
_entity_poly.entity_id
_entity_poly.type
_entity_poly.pdbx_seq_one_letter_code
_entity_poly.pdbx_strand_id
1 'polypeptide(L)'
;MKRPLLVIDGDSFAHRAYHALPKSIRRRGGKGAGAILGFANSLLRLYEDEQPRAVLVGWDTLDAPTYRNRAFKAYQGGREFDDELVDQLEVLPEFVAACGFASAKAAGYEADDFLAAAVASEERRKGTAVVASGDRDAFQLASKATTILQPLRAGEMARIGPAEVRERYGVDAKQVPDFIALRGDPSDNLPGAKGIGPKGAAKLLDQYGTLEAAFADERLAAQAEQLRIYRSIATMDASAPIPPLKDQTPSWAKASALARDWELNRLADRLAVLGGATL
;
A
#
# COMPACT_ATOMS: atom_id res chain seq x y z
N MET A 1 -13.16 -17.37 -13.91
CA MET A 1 -12.07 -16.36 -13.89
C MET A 1 -10.92 -16.90 -13.05
N LYS A 2 -9.66 -16.58 -13.36
CA LYS A 2 -8.53 -16.93 -12.49
C LYS A 2 -8.64 -16.11 -11.20
N ARG A 3 -8.40 -16.72 -10.03
CA ARG A 3 -8.37 -16.04 -8.74
C ARG A 3 -7.20 -15.05 -8.73
N PRO A 4 -7.39 -13.79 -8.30
CA PRO A 4 -6.33 -12.78 -8.33
C PRO A 4 -5.28 -13.01 -7.24
N LEU A 5 -4.12 -12.37 -7.38
CA LEU A 5 -3.23 -12.09 -6.26
C LEU A 5 -3.77 -10.87 -5.50
N LEU A 6 -3.97 -10.99 -4.19
CA LEU A 6 -4.29 -9.83 -3.33
C LEU A 6 -3.00 -9.32 -2.69
N VAL A 7 -2.73 -8.04 -2.89
CA VAL A 7 -1.56 -7.35 -2.32
C VAL A 7 -2.05 -6.21 -1.43
N ILE A 8 -1.60 -6.17 -0.19
CA ILE A 8 -2.10 -5.22 0.82
C ILE A 8 -0.94 -4.37 1.34
N ASP A 9 -1.14 -3.07 1.37
CA ASP A 9 -0.32 -2.11 2.09
C ASP A 9 -0.65 -2.21 3.58
N GLY A 10 0.20 -2.90 4.33
CA GLY A 10 -0.04 -3.22 5.73
C GLY A 10 -0.07 -2.00 6.62
N ASP A 11 0.90 -1.11 6.43
CA ASP A 11 1.02 0.11 7.22
C ASP A 11 -0.16 1.05 6.98
N SER A 12 -0.55 1.28 5.73
CA SER A 12 -1.69 2.13 5.39
C SER A 12 -2.99 1.67 6.08
N PHE A 13 -3.28 0.36 6.05
CA PHE A 13 -4.47 -0.18 6.70
C PHE A 13 -4.38 -0.17 8.23
N ALA A 14 -3.21 -0.47 8.80
CA ALA A 14 -3.00 -0.42 10.24
C ALA A 14 -3.09 0.99 10.80
N HIS A 15 -2.46 1.98 10.15
CA HIS A 15 -2.55 3.40 10.52
C HIS A 15 -3.99 3.91 10.48
N ARG A 16 -4.73 3.61 9.41
CA ARG A 16 -6.15 3.99 9.30
C ARG A 16 -6.98 3.40 10.43
N ALA A 17 -6.76 2.14 10.77
CA ALA A 17 -7.46 1.46 11.85
C ALA A 17 -7.11 2.08 13.22
N TYR A 18 -5.83 2.38 13.46
CA TYR A 18 -5.35 3.01 14.69
C TYR A 18 -6.04 4.33 14.97
N HIS A 19 -6.22 5.17 13.94
CA HIS A 19 -6.88 6.47 14.07
C HIS A 19 -8.40 6.40 14.04
N ALA A 20 -8.99 5.34 13.47
CA ALA A 20 -10.44 5.21 13.35
C ALA A 20 -11.09 4.50 14.55
N LEU A 21 -10.35 3.63 15.24
CA LEU A 21 -10.91 2.80 16.31
C LEU A 21 -10.61 3.35 17.71
N PRO A 22 -11.48 3.07 18.70
CA PRO A 22 -11.30 3.53 20.08
C PRO A 22 -9.99 3.03 20.70
N LYS A 23 -9.27 3.90 21.40
CA LYS A 23 -8.05 3.57 22.15
C LYS A 23 -8.31 2.64 23.34
N SER A 24 -9.55 2.40 23.70
CA SER A 24 -9.94 1.43 24.74
C SER A 24 -9.86 -0.03 24.30
N ILE A 25 -9.66 -0.28 23.00
CA ILE A 25 -9.45 -1.64 22.49
C ILE A 25 -8.05 -2.11 22.92
N ARG A 26 -8.00 -3.15 23.76
CA ARG A 26 -6.78 -3.65 24.37
C ARG A 26 -6.58 -5.14 24.08
N ARG A 27 -5.32 -5.56 24.08
CA ARG A 27 -4.87 -6.96 24.07
C ARG A 27 -4.20 -7.32 25.39
N ARG A 28 -3.79 -8.57 25.54
CA ARG A 28 -3.09 -9.09 26.72
C ARG A 28 -2.02 -8.13 27.21
N GLY A 29 -1.96 -7.93 28.52
CA GLY A 29 -1.04 -6.99 29.15
C GLY A 29 -1.45 -5.52 29.07
N GLY A 30 -2.70 -5.20 28.69
CA GLY A 30 -3.22 -3.84 28.60
C GLY A 30 -2.69 -3.05 27.39
N LYS A 31 -1.97 -3.70 26.47
CA LYS A 31 -1.43 -3.08 25.25
C LYS A 31 -2.53 -2.72 24.25
N GLY A 32 -2.30 -1.68 23.45
CA GLY A 32 -3.22 -1.27 22.38
C GLY A 32 -3.47 -2.36 21.35
N ALA A 33 -4.68 -2.41 20.79
CA ALA A 33 -5.05 -3.39 19.77
C ALA A 33 -5.97 -2.84 18.67
N GLY A 34 -6.20 -1.53 18.61
CA GLY A 34 -7.06 -0.93 17.58
C GLY A 34 -6.54 -1.15 16.17
N ALA A 35 -5.24 -0.92 15.92
CA ALA A 35 -4.61 -1.17 14.63
C ALA A 35 -4.69 -2.65 14.22
N ILE A 36 -4.39 -3.55 15.16
CA ILE A 36 -4.45 -5.00 14.94
C ILE A 36 -5.86 -5.44 14.55
N LEU A 37 -6.86 -5.05 15.35
CA LEU A 37 -8.25 -5.46 15.13
C LEU A 37 -8.78 -4.92 13.80
N GLY A 38 -8.51 -3.65 13.49
CA GLY A 38 -8.99 -3.03 12.27
C GLY A 38 -8.29 -3.56 11.01
N PHE A 39 -6.98 -3.79 11.09
CA PHE A 39 -6.23 -4.45 10.02
C PHE A 39 -6.76 -5.87 9.78
N ALA A 40 -6.90 -6.67 10.84
CA ALA A 40 -7.42 -8.04 10.74
C ALA A 40 -8.81 -8.07 10.09
N ASN A 41 -9.73 -7.20 10.51
CA ASN A 41 -11.06 -7.10 9.91
C ASN A 41 -11.00 -6.70 8.43
N SER A 42 -10.11 -5.80 8.05
CA SER A 42 -9.91 -5.38 6.67
C SER A 42 -9.34 -6.53 5.81
N LEU A 43 -8.33 -7.23 6.32
CA LEU A 43 -7.74 -8.40 5.66
C LEU A 43 -8.80 -9.49 5.41
N LEU A 44 -9.60 -9.83 6.43
CA LEU A 44 -10.65 -10.84 6.31
C LEU A 44 -11.69 -10.44 5.28
N ARG A 45 -12.16 -9.19 5.31
CA ARG A 45 -13.12 -8.68 4.34
C ARG A 45 -12.56 -8.71 2.92
N LEU A 46 -11.35 -8.22 2.71
CA LEU A 46 -10.69 -8.25 1.39
C LEU A 46 -10.52 -9.68 0.87
N TYR A 47 -10.19 -10.61 1.76
CA TYR A 47 -10.09 -12.02 1.41
C TYR A 47 -11.43 -12.62 1.01
N GLU A 48 -12.50 -12.33 1.77
CA GLU A 48 -13.87 -12.78 1.50
C GLU A 48 -14.41 -12.19 0.19
N ASP A 49 -14.18 -10.91 -0.06
CA ASP A 49 -14.68 -10.21 -1.25
C ASP A 49 -13.92 -10.60 -2.54
N GLU A 50 -12.60 -10.73 -2.48
CA GLU A 50 -11.76 -10.94 -3.67
C GLU A 50 -11.43 -12.41 -3.94
N GLN A 51 -11.61 -13.31 -2.96
CA GLN A 51 -11.33 -14.76 -3.09
C GLN A 51 -9.96 -15.03 -3.73
N PRO A 52 -8.85 -14.44 -3.21
CA PRO A 52 -7.57 -14.47 -3.90
C PRO A 52 -6.95 -15.88 -3.90
N ARG A 53 -6.06 -16.16 -4.87
CA ARG A 53 -5.22 -17.37 -4.87
C ARG A 53 -4.11 -17.30 -3.83
N ALA A 54 -3.61 -16.09 -3.57
CA ALA A 54 -2.58 -15.79 -2.59
C ALA A 54 -2.73 -14.35 -2.09
N VAL A 55 -2.21 -14.09 -0.90
CA VAL A 55 -2.15 -12.79 -0.26
C VAL A 55 -0.69 -12.44 0.04
N LEU A 56 -0.26 -11.23 -0.29
CA LEU A 56 0.97 -10.62 0.18
C LEU A 56 0.65 -9.34 0.93
N VAL A 57 1.24 -9.14 2.10
CA VAL A 57 1.19 -7.88 2.82
C VAL A 57 2.58 -7.26 2.83
N GLY A 58 2.70 -6.04 2.28
CA GLY A 58 3.91 -5.23 2.33
C GLY A 58 3.95 -4.39 3.62
N TRP A 59 5.15 -4.23 4.20
CA TRP A 59 5.39 -3.48 5.42
C TRP A 59 6.54 -2.51 5.26
N ASP A 60 6.43 -1.32 5.84
CA ASP A 60 7.50 -0.34 5.90
C ASP A 60 8.63 -0.80 6.83
N THR A 61 9.84 -0.37 6.51
CA THR A 61 11.00 -0.49 7.41
C THR A 61 11.15 0.82 8.17
N LEU A 62 10.68 0.87 9.42
CA LEU A 62 10.63 2.10 10.22
C LEU A 62 11.98 2.48 10.84
N ASP A 63 12.90 1.53 11.00
CA ASP A 63 14.17 1.64 11.71
C ASP A 63 15.39 1.91 10.80
N ALA A 64 15.18 2.00 9.49
CA ALA A 64 16.26 2.21 8.52
C ALA A 64 15.84 3.16 7.40
N PRO A 65 16.76 4.05 6.94
CA PRO A 65 16.47 4.94 5.83
C PRO A 65 16.29 4.15 4.53
N THR A 66 15.28 4.52 3.76
CA THR A 66 15.02 3.96 2.43
C THR A 66 15.89 4.61 1.36
N TYR A 67 15.85 4.11 0.12
CA TYR A 67 16.52 4.76 -0.99
C TYR A 67 15.96 6.18 -1.27
N ARG A 68 14.67 6.40 -0.96
CA ARG A 68 14.01 7.70 -1.11
C ARG A 68 14.61 8.74 -0.16
N ASN A 69 14.84 8.39 1.11
CA ASN A 69 15.51 9.28 2.07
C ASN A 69 16.94 9.63 1.65
N ARG A 70 17.66 8.69 0.99
CA ARG A 70 19.00 8.93 0.47
C ARG A 70 18.99 9.87 -0.74
N ALA A 71 17.98 9.74 -1.62
CA ALA A 71 17.82 10.59 -2.79
C ALA A 71 17.37 12.00 -2.42
N PHE A 72 16.52 12.15 -1.39
CA PHE A 72 15.98 13.43 -0.95
C PHE A 72 15.80 13.46 0.56
N LYS A 73 16.67 14.19 1.25
CA LYS A 73 16.71 14.21 2.73
C LYS A 73 15.42 14.72 3.40
N ALA A 74 14.65 15.57 2.72
CA ALA A 74 13.38 16.07 3.25
C ALA A 74 12.21 15.08 3.04
N TYR A 75 12.41 13.98 2.29
CA TYR A 75 11.38 12.97 2.07
C TYR A 75 10.83 12.45 3.40
N GLN A 76 9.52 12.57 3.58
CA GLN A 76 8.82 12.19 4.81
C GLN A 76 9.43 12.70 6.12
N GLY A 77 10.26 13.74 6.05
CA GLY A 77 10.92 14.32 7.22
C GLY A 77 9.91 14.86 8.23
N GLY A 78 10.17 14.59 9.52
CA GLY A 78 9.31 15.03 10.63
C GLY A 78 8.12 14.10 10.91
N ARG A 79 8.01 12.94 10.27
CA ARG A 79 7.03 11.92 10.69
C ARG A 79 7.44 11.35 12.04
N GLU A 80 6.55 11.47 13.01
CA GLU A 80 6.65 10.81 14.31
C GLU A 80 5.54 9.75 14.40
N PHE A 81 5.89 8.59 14.91
CA PHE A 81 4.94 7.51 15.13
C PHE A 81 4.67 7.37 16.62
N ASP A 82 3.41 7.20 16.98
CA ASP A 82 3.00 6.85 18.34
C ASP A 82 3.57 5.47 18.71
N ASP A 83 4.28 5.38 19.84
CA ASP A 83 4.90 4.12 20.31
C ASP A 83 3.87 2.98 20.41
N GLU A 84 2.62 3.30 20.80
CA GLU A 84 1.53 2.32 20.86
C GLU A 84 1.14 1.80 19.47
N LEU A 85 1.28 2.61 18.42
CA LEU A 85 1.08 2.17 17.04
C LEU A 85 2.25 1.29 16.58
N VAL A 86 3.48 1.69 16.86
CA VAL A 86 4.69 0.90 16.52
C VAL A 86 4.61 -0.50 17.14
N ASP A 87 4.27 -0.61 18.45
CA ASP A 87 4.07 -1.90 19.14
C ASP A 87 3.00 -2.79 18.46
N GLN A 88 2.00 -2.19 17.82
CA GLN A 88 1.00 -2.93 17.07
C GLN A 88 1.48 -3.34 15.67
N LEU A 89 2.23 -2.47 14.98
CA LEU A 89 2.80 -2.77 13.66
C LEU A 89 3.83 -3.90 13.73
N GLU A 90 4.61 -3.99 14.82
CA GLU A 90 5.61 -5.04 15.01
C GLU A 90 5.02 -6.45 15.08
N VAL A 91 3.81 -6.62 15.59
CA VAL A 91 3.16 -7.93 15.74
C VAL A 91 2.25 -8.32 14.59
N LEU A 92 1.88 -7.38 13.72
CA LEU A 92 0.99 -7.65 12.58
C LEU A 92 1.55 -8.67 11.56
N PRO A 93 2.86 -8.69 11.23
CA PRO A 93 3.43 -9.73 10.38
C PRO A 93 3.24 -11.14 10.93
N GLU A 94 3.26 -11.33 12.26
CA GLU A 94 2.97 -12.61 12.92
C GLU A 94 1.52 -13.04 12.67
N PHE A 95 0.57 -12.10 12.77
CA PHE A 95 -0.83 -12.37 12.47
C PHE A 95 -1.05 -12.79 11.00
N VAL A 96 -0.40 -12.09 10.06
CA VAL A 96 -0.45 -12.45 8.63
C VAL A 96 0.09 -13.85 8.39
N ALA A 97 1.22 -14.18 9.01
CA ALA A 97 1.82 -15.53 8.94
C ALA A 97 0.91 -16.60 9.56
N ALA A 98 0.27 -16.31 10.71
CA ALA A 98 -0.70 -17.21 11.34
C ALA A 98 -1.92 -17.47 10.46
N CYS A 99 -2.35 -16.47 9.65
CA CYS A 99 -3.38 -16.66 8.61
C CYS A 99 -2.91 -17.56 7.45
N GLY A 100 -1.63 -17.89 7.35
CA GLY A 100 -1.06 -18.67 6.23
C GLY A 100 -0.73 -17.80 5.01
N PHE A 101 -0.60 -16.50 5.18
CA PHE A 101 -0.31 -15.54 4.12
C PHE A 101 1.14 -15.08 4.14
N ALA A 102 1.60 -14.49 3.04
CA ALA A 102 2.95 -13.99 2.90
C ALA A 102 3.05 -12.54 3.38
N SER A 103 4.20 -12.19 3.95
CA SER A 103 4.61 -10.81 4.24
C SER A 103 5.90 -10.48 3.51
N ALA A 104 6.10 -9.21 3.17
CA ALA A 104 7.35 -8.66 2.66
C ALA A 104 7.75 -7.43 3.47
N LYS A 105 8.99 -7.43 3.96
CA LYS A 105 9.65 -6.32 4.65
C LYS A 105 11.16 -6.46 4.43
N ALA A 106 11.83 -5.41 4.00
CA ALA A 106 13.28 -5.43 3.82
C ALA A 106 13.87 -4.02 3.96
N ALA A 107 15.04 -3.93 4.59
CA ALA A 107 15.74 -2.66 4.77
C ALA A 107 15.98 -1.95 3.44
N GLY A 108 15.72 -0.65 3.40
CA GLY A 108 15.88 0.18 2.22
C GLY A 108 14.66 0.28 1.32
N TYR A 109 13.59 -0.50 1.58
CA TYR A 109 12.33 -0.50 0.84
C TYR A 109 11.16 -0.08 1.73
N GLU A 110 10.09 0.35 1.09
CA GLU A 110 8.81 0.67 1.71
C GLU A 110 7.73 -0.33 1.27
N ALA A 111 6.57 -0.35 1.95
CA ALA A 111 5.45 -1.22 1.62
C ALA A 111 5.11 -1.18 0.13
N ASP A 112 5.05 0.01 -0.45
CA ASP A 112 4.70 0.28 -1.84
C ASP A 112 5.60 -0.44 -2.85
N ASP A 113 6.89 -0.57 -2.57
CA ASP A 113 7.83 -1.26 -3.45
C ASP A 113 7.49 -2.76 -3.54
N PHE A 114 7.07 -3.37 -2.42
CA PHE A 114 6.62 -4.76 -2.43
C PHE A 114 5.30 -4.93 -3.16
N LEU A 115 4.40 -3.92 -3.12
CA LEU A 115 3.18 -3.91 -3.93
C LEU A 115 3.55 -3.94 -5.42
N ALA A 116 4.45 -3.07 -5.86
CA ALA A 116 4.90 -3.01 -7.25
C ALA A 116 5.59 -4.30 -7.69
N ALA A 117 6.48 -4.86 -6.87
CA ALA A 117 7.18 -6.11 -7.17
C ALA A 117 6.21 -7.30 -7.30
N ALA A 118 5.20 -7.38 -6.43
CA ALA A 118 4.18 -8.42 -6.47
C ALA A 118 3.30 -8.31 -7.73
N VAL A 119 2.84 -7.10 -8.06
CA VAL A 119 2.07 -6.82 -9.28
C VAL A 119 2.87 -7.21 -10.51
N ALA A 120 4.12 -6.73 -10.64
CA ALA A 120 4.98 -7.04 -11.75
C ALA A 120 5.24 -8.55 -11.89
N SER A 121 5.40 -9.27 -10.77
CA SER A 121 5.55 -10.72 -10.75
C SER A 121 4.28 -11.42 -11.25
N GLU A 122 3.09 -10.98 -10.81
CA GLU A 122 1.84 -11.60 -11.21
C GLU A 122 1.49 -11.34 -12.67
N GLU A 123 1.69 -10.12 -13.15
CA GLU A 123 1.44 -9.77 -14.56
C GLU A 123 2.37 -10.52 -15.52
N ARG A 124 3.66 -10.74 -15.14
CA ARG A 124 4.59 -11.60 -15.91
C ARG A 124 4.07 -13.04 -16.06
N ARG A 125 3.34 -13.55 -15.07
CA ARG A 125 2.66 -14.86 -15.12
C ARG A 125 1.34 -14.83 -15.90
N LYS A 126 0.94 -13.71 -16.47
CA LYS A 126 -0.38 -13.47 -17.08
C LYS A 126 -1.53 -13.73 -16.08
N GLY A 127 -1.29 -13.43 -14.81
CA GLY A 127 -2.28 -13.38 -13.74
C GLY A 127 -2.92 -12.01 -13.61
N THR A 128 -3.81 -11.88 -12.63
CA THR A 128 -4.43 -10.62 -12.26
C THR A 128 -4.12 -10.29 -10.81
N ALA A 129 -4.01 -9.00 -10.48
CA ALA A 129 -3.76 -8.53 -9.14
C ALA A 129 -4.85 -7.56 -8.66
N VAL A 130 -5.08 -7.57 -7.36
CA VAL A 130 -5.87 -6.59 -6.64
C VAL A 130 -4.96 -6.00 -5.56
N VAL A 131 -4.73 -4.70 -5.63
CA VAL A 131 -3.87 -3.97 -4.68
C VAL A 131 -4.74 -3.15 -3.76
N ALA A 132 -4.67 -3.40 -2.47
CA ALA A 132 -5.38 -2.63 -1.45
C ALA A 132 -4.40 -1.65 -0.78
N SER A 133 -4.54 -0.36 -1.05
CA SER A 133 -3.78 0.72 -0.43
C SER A 133 -4.62 1.99 -0.27
N GLY A 134 -4.41 2.71 0.82
CA GLY A 134 -4.95 4.06 1.02
C GLY A 134 -4.15 5.13 0.29
N ASP A 135 -2.94 4.80 -0.13
CA ASP A 135 -2.08 5.71 -0.87
C ASP A 135 -2.49 5.79 -2.35
N ARG A 136 -2.54 7.01 -2.85
CA ARG A 136 -2.90 7.28 -4.26
C ARG A 136 -1.73 7.07 -5.21
N ASP A 137 -0.52 6.97 -4.69
CA ASP A 137 0.66 6.67 -5.49
C ASP A 137 0.58 5.25 -6.05
N ALA A 138 -0.14 4.33 -5.37
CA ALA A 138 -0.49 3.01 -5.87
C ALA A 138 -1.27 3.02 -7.19
N PHE A 139 -1.86 4.17 -7.59
CA PHE A 139 -2.56 4.29 -8.88
C PHE A 139 -1.63 4.07 -10.07
N GLN A 140 -0.32 4.24 -9.92
CA GLN A 140 0.66 3.90 -10.94
C GLN A 140 0.64 2.41 -11.33
N LEU A 141 0.15 1.54 -10.45
CA LEU A 141 0.08 0.09 -10.64
C LEU A 141 -1.20 -0.35 -11.39
N ALA A 142 -2.16 0.56 -11.59
CA ALA A 142 -3.41 0.24 -12.27
C ALA A 142 -3.17 -0.15 -13.73
N SER A 143 -3.68 -1.31 -14.15
CA SER A 143 -3.56 -1.83 -15.50
C SER A 143 -4.81 -2.61 -15.91
N LYS A 144 -4.81 -3.20 -17.10
CA LYS A 144 -5.87 -4.13 -17.52
C LYS A 144 -5.92 -5.40 -16.65
N ALA A 145 -4.81 -5.74 -15.98
CA ALA A 145 -4.68 -6.93 -15.14
C ALA A 145 -4.66 -6.60 -13.64
N THR A 146 -4.50 -5.32 -13.28
CA THR A 146 -4.37 -4.87 -11.89
C THR A 146 -5.39 -3.79 -11.56
N THR A 147 -6.17 -4.02 -10.49
CA THR A 147 -7.13 -3.07 -9.92
C THR A 147 -6.67 -2.63 -8.55
N ILE A 148 -6.76 -1.32 -8.25
CA ILE A 148 -6.46 -0.79 -6.93
C ILE A 148 -7.77 -0.68 -6.13
N LEU A 149 -7.77 -1.16 -4.89
CA LEU A 149 -8.83 -0.96 -3.92
C LEU A 149 -8.43 0.17 -2.97
N GLN A 150 -9.04 1.32 -3.17
CA GLN A 150 -8.80 2.47 -2.33
C GLN A 150 -9.88 2.54 -1.23
N PRO A 151 -9.49 2.49 0.08
CA PRO A 151 -10.46 2.60 1.16
C PRO A 151 -11.08 3.99 1.21
N LEU A 152 -12.42 4.01 1.26
CA LEU A 152 -13.25 5.19 1.44
C LEU A 152 -13.71 5.32 2.90
N ARG A 153 -14.71 6.19 3.13
CA ARG A 153 -15.41 6.30 4.43
C ARG A 153 -16.34 5.11 4.64
N ALA A 154 -16.69 4.85 5.89
CA ALA A 154 -17.61 3.78 6.29
C ALA A 154 -17.18 2.35 5.83
N GLY A 155 -15.90 2.14 5.55
CA GLY A 155 -15.37 0.85 5.16
C GLY A 155 -15.60 0.47 3.69
N GLU A 156 -16.17 1.34 2.88
CA GLU A 156 -16.30 1.13 1.43
C GLU A 156 -14.95 1.14 0.73
N MET A 157 -14.86 0.46 -0.42
CA MET A 157 -13.67 0.42 -1.28
C MET A 157 -14.03 0.94 -2.66
N ALA A 158 -13.30 1.94 -3.16
CA ALA A 158 -13.35 2.31 -4.56
C ALA A 158 -12.46 1.37 -5.37
N ARG A 159 -12.95 0.88 -6.50
CA ARG A 159 -12.16 0.11 -7.46
C ARG A 159 -11.61 1.07 -8.51
N ILE A 160 -10.30 1.14 -8.60
CA ILE A 160 -9.57 2.07 -9.45
C ILE A 160 -8.80 1.27 -10.49
N GLY A 161 -9.26 1.34 -11.72
CA GLY A 161 -8.53 0.88 -12.90
C GLY A 161 -7.95 2.07 -13.68
N PRO A 162 -7.39 1.83 -14.88
CA PRO A 162 -6.80 2.88 -15.70
C PRO A 162 -7.77 4.03 -16.07
N ALA A 163 -9.07 3.71 -16.26
CA ALA A 163 -10.09 4.71 -16.58
C ALA A 163 -10.33 5.67 -15.41
N GLU A 164 -10.45 5.13 -14.20
CA GLU A 164 -10.65 5.92 -12.97
C GLU A 164 -9.41 6.75 -12.62
N VAL A 165 -8.20 6.28 -12.93
CA VAL A 165 -6.97 7.09 -12.80
C VAL A 165 -7.04 8.29 -13.75
N ARG A 166 -7.39 8.07 -15.01
CA ARG A 166 -7.51 9.14 -16.00
C ARG A 166 -8.62 10.14 -15.63
N GLU A 167 -9.75 9.68 -15.13
CA GLU A 167 -10.83 10.54 -14.66
C GLU A 167 -10.39 11.42 -13.49
N ARG A 168 -9.64 10.87 -12.52
CA ARG A 168 -9.25 11.58 -11.30
C ARG A 168 -8.07 12.51 -11.48
N TYR A 169 -7.08 12.11 -12.29
CA TYR A 169 -5.81 12.83 -12.44
C TYR A 169 -5.60 13.46 -13.81
N GLY A 170 -6.40 13.07 -14.82
CA GLY A 170 -6.22 13.52 -16.19
C GLY A 170 -5.00 12.92 -16.88
N VAL A 171 -4.40 11.85 -16.31
CA VAL A 171 -3.20 11.18 -16.83
C VAL A 171 -3.39 9.66 -16.82
N ASP A 172 -2.59 8.95 -17.62
CA ASP A 172 -2.55 7.49 -17.58
C ASP A 172 -1.86 6.98 -16.30
N ALA A 173 -2.21 5.77 -15.85
CA ALA A 173 -1.62 5.17 -14.64
C ALA A 173 -0.08 5.20 -14.66
N LYS A 174 0.55 4.85 -15.78
CA LYS A 174 2.00 4.88 -15.96
C LYS A 174 2.64 6.28 -15.86
N GLN A 175 1.82 7.36 -16.00
CA GLN A 175 2.28 8.74 -15.86
C GLN A 175 2.13 9.28 -14.44
N VAL A 176 1.55 8.50 -13.50
CA VAL A 176 1.35 8.95 -12.11
C VAL A 176 2.65 9.39 -11.43
N PRO A 177 3.80 8.71 -11.56
CA PRO A 177 5.06 9.22 -11.00
C PRO A 177 5.50 10.56 -11.59
N ASP A 178 5.37 10.75 -12.91
CA ASP A 178 5.66 12.02 -13.58
C ASP A 178 4.70 13.12 -13.12
N PHE A 179 3.42 12.79 -12.96
CA PHE A 179 2.39 13.70 -12.46
C PHE A 179 2.69 14.16 -11.03
N ILE A 180 3.11 13.24 -10.14
CA ILE A 180 3.52 13.56 -8.77
C ILE A 180 4.76 14.44 -8.77
N ALA A 181 5.77 14.11 -9.57
CA ALA A 181 6.97 14.92 -9.68
C ALA A 181 6.68 16.38 -10.12
N LEU A 182 5.71 16.56 -11.03
CA LEU A 182 5.31 17.89 -11.50
C LEU A 182 4.42 18.64 -10.49
N ARG A 183 3.37 18.00 -9.96
CA ARG A 183 2.42 18.66 -9.04
C ARG A 183 2.94 18.82 -7.63
N GLY A 184 3.93 18.03 -7.26
CA GLY A 184 4.36 17.84 -5.89
C GLY A 184 3.48 16.88 -5.09
N ASP A 185 3.97 16.48 -3.91
CA ASP A 185 3.22 15.76 -2.89
C ASP A 185 3.56 16.27 -1.49
N PRO A 186 2.64 17.01 -0.84
CA PRO A 186 2.88 17.52 0.52
C PRO A 186 3.05 16.42 1.57
N SER A 187 2.46 15.24 1.38
CA SER A 187 2.57 14.13 2.34
C SER A 187 3.98 13.55 2.39
N ASP A 188 4.70 13.65 1.27
CA ASP A 188 6.08 13.20 1.13
C ASP A 188 7.10 14.36 1.12
N ASN A 189 6.65 15.57 1.42
CA ASN A 189 7.45 16.79 1.34
C ASN A 189 8.04 17.04 -0.06
N LEU A 190 7.39 16.59 -1.12
CA LEU A 190 7.80 16.85 -2.49
C LEU A 190 7.20 18.16 -2.98
N PRO A 191 8.02 19.23 -3.25
CA PRO A 191 7.51 20.53 -3.65
C PRO A 191 6.86 20.57 -5.03
N GLY A 192 7.29 19.66 -5.93
CA GLY A 192 6.89 19.70 -7.34
C GLY A 192 7.59 20.78 -8.15
N ALA A 193 7.16 20.97 -9.39
CA ALA A 193 7.64 22.01 -10.27
C ALA A 193 7.07 23.37 -9.88
N LYS A 194 7.91 24.41 -9.82
CA LYS A 194 7.51 25.74 -9.42
C LYS A 194 6.38 26.29 -10.30
N GLY A 195 5.26 26.63 -9.66
CA GLY A 195 4.08 27.19 -10.34
C GLY A 195 3.22 26.16 -11.11
N ILE A 196 3.47 24.86 -10.93
CA ILE A 196 2.72 23.78 -11.56
C ILE A 196 1.88 23.07 -10.51
N GLY A 197 0.56 23.24 -10.60
CA GLY A 197 -0.41 22.46 -9.80
C GLY A 197 -0.97 21.27 -10.59
N PRO A 198 -1.93 20.53 -10.01
CA PRO A 198 -2.46 19.31 -10.63
C PRO A 198 -2.97 19.48 -12.07
N LYS A 199 -3.73 20.55 -12.37
CA LYS A 199 -4.23 20.83 -13.72
C LYS A 199 -3.10 21.13 -14.72
N GLY A 200 -2.07 21.84 -14.26
CA GLY A 200 -0.88 22.15 -15.08
C GLY A 200 -0.06 20.90 -15.37
N ALA A 201 0.15 20.05 -14.38
CA ALA A 201 0.85 18.79 -14.53
C ALA A 201 0.13 17.84 -15.51
N ALA A 202 -1.18 17.68 -15.38
CA ALA A 202 -1.97 16.87 -16.30
C ALA A 202 -1.90 17.41 -17.75
N LYS A 203 -2.03 18.73 -17.95
CA LYS A 203 -1.92 19.36 -19.28
C LYS A 203 -0.53 19.15 -19.92
N LEU A 204 0.54 19.27 -19.12
CA LEU A 204 1.90 19.02 -19.61
C LEU A 204 2.08 17.56 -20.04
N LEU A 205 1.58 16.62 -19.25
CA LEU A 205 1.69 15.19 -19.57
C LEU A 205 0.78 14.78 -20.74
N ASP A 206 -0.35 15.44 -20.93
CA ASP A 206 -1.18 15.26 -22.12
C ASP A 206 -0.46 15.78 -23.39
N GLN A 207 0.24 16.91 -23.28
CA GLN A 207 0.98 17.53 -24.40
C GLN A 207 2.27 16.77 -24.74
N TYR A 208 3.07 16.41 -23.75
CA TYR A 208 4.43 15.89 -23.94
C TYR A 208 4.54 14.37 -23.71
N GLY A 209 3.57 13.74 -23.08
CA GLY A 209 3.53 12.32 -22.79
C GLY A 209 4.37 11.88 -21.58
N THR A 210 5.55 12.47 -21.36
CA THR A 210 6.47 12.13 -20.26
C THR A 210 7.11 13.37 -19.66
N LEU A 211 7.61 13.24 -18.42
CA LEU A 211 8.39 14.29 -17.77
C LEU A 211 9.64 14.67 -18.57
N GLU A 212 10.34 13.70 -19.14
CA GLU A 212 11.54 13.96 -19.94
C GLU A 212 11.23 14.78 -21.19
N ALA A 213 10.14 14.47 -21.89
CA ALA A 213 9.72 15.24 -23.06
C ALA A 213 9.21 16.64 -22.65
N ALA A 214 8.64 16.78 -21.45
CA ALA A 214 8.18 18.08 -20.94
C ALA A 214 9.33 19.06 -20.64
N PHE A 215 10.57 18.60 -20.54
CA PHE A 215 11.75 19.48 -20.42
C PHE A 215 12.06 20.28 -21.70
N ALA A 216 11.33 20.06 -22.79
CA ALA A 216 11.30 20.98 -23.92
C ALA A 216 10.71 22.37 -23.54
N ASP A 217 9.92 22.47 -22.47
CA ASP A 217 9.53 23.74 -21.84
C ASP A 217 10.71 24.27 -21.02
N GLU A 218 11.25 25.43 -21.38
CA GLU A 218 12.44 26.02 -20.75
C GLU A 218 12.28 26.20 -19.23
N ARG A 219 11.06 26.46 -18.75
CA ARG A 219 10.78 26.63 -17.32
C ARG A 219 10.97 25.32 -16.54
N LEU A 220 10.70 24.18 -17.18
CA LEU A 220 10.91 22.84 -16.59
C LEU A 220 12.35 22.38 -16.78
N ALA A 221 12.99 22.72 -17.90
CA ALA A 221 14.39 22.41 -18.17
C ALA A 221 15.32 22.91 -17.04
N ALA A 222 15.07 24.11 -16.53
CA ALA A 222 15.82 24.69 -15.41
C ALA A 222 15.67 23.90 -14.08
N GLN A 223 14.65 23.05 -13.95
CA GLN A 223 14.33 22.23 -12.78
C GLN A 223 14.52 20.73 -13.02
N ALA A 224 15.04 20.33 -14.18
CA ALA A 224 15.02 18.95 -14.66
C ALA A 224 15.66 17.95 -13.70
N GLU A 225 16.82 18.28 -13.13
CA GLU A 225 17.53 17.41 -12.17
C GLU A 225 16.66 17.16 -10.94
N GLN A 226 16.09 18.20 -10.36
CA GLN A 226 15.25 18.09 -9.17
C GLN A 226 13.97 17.31 -9.45
N LEU A 227 13.34 17.52 -10.58
CA LEU A 227 12.11 16.82 -10.97
C LEU A 227 12.37 15.33 -11.26
N ARG A 228 13.54 14.97 -11.78
CA ARG A 228 13.95 13.57 -11.90
C ARG A 228 14.10 12.89 -10.54
N ILE A 229 14.64 13.60 -9.54
CA ILE A 229 14.70 13.09 -8.16
C ILE A 229 13.28 12.86 -7.64
N TYR A 230 12.36 13.81 -7.76
CA TYR A 230 10.98 13.66 -7.30
C TYR A 230 10.27 12.50 -8.01
N ARG A 231 10.46 12.34 -9.33
CA ARG A 231 9.93 11.19 -10.06
C ARG A 231 10.50 9.86 -9.53
N SER A 232 11.81 9.81 -9.27
CA SER A 232 12.43 8.59 -8.75
C SER A 232 11.88 8.20 -7.37
N ILE A 233 11.52 9.18 -6.54
CA ILE A 233 10.89 8.98 -5.24
C ILE A 233 9.46 8.48 -5.40
N ALA A 234 8.66 9.10 -6.29
CA ALA A 234 7.29 8.71 -6.56
C ALA A 234 7.16 7.37 -7.29
N THR A 235 8.24 6.88 -7.92
CA THR A 235 8.23 5.59 -8.63
C THR A 235 8.47 4.45 -7.66
N MET A 236 7.54 3.51 -7.60
CA MET A 236 7.67 2.28 -6.82
C MET A 236 8.67 1.33 -7.45
N ASP A 237 9.56 0.74 -6.67
CA ASP A 237 10.59 -0.19 -7.14
C ASP A 237 10.03 -1.62 -7.30
N ALA A 238 9.70 -1.99 -8.53
CA ALA A 238 9.22 -3.33 -8.85
C ALA A 238 10.30 -4.44 -8.72
N SER A 239 11.53 -4.10 -8.33
CA SER A 239 12.61 -5.06 -8.06
C SER A 239 12.74 -5.42 -6.57
N ALA A 240 11.91 -4.84 -5.70
CA ALA A 240 11.92 -5.14 -4.27
C ALA A 240 11.81 -6.65 -4.01
N PRO A 241 12.56 -7.18 -3.01
CA PRO A 241 12.60 -8.61 -2.75
C PRO A 241 11.27 -9.09 -2.13
N ILE A 242 10.58 -9.99 -2.81
CA ILE A 242 9.34 -10.62 -2.33
C ILE A 242 9.50 -12.14 -2.21
N PRO A 243 8.79 -12.76 -1.26
CA PRO A 243 8.77 -14.23 -1.17
C PRO A 243 8.07 -14.85 -2.39
N PRO A 244 8.32 -16.14 -2.67
CA PRO A 244 7.58 -16.85 -3.72
C PRO A 244 6.06 -16.87 -3.45
N LEU A 245 5.26 -16.36 -4.38
CA LEU A 245 3.80 -16.25 -4.26
C LEU A 245 3.10 -17.44 -4.94
N LYS A 246 3.25 -18.63 -4.36
CA LYS A 246 2.45 -19.80 -4.72
C LYS A 246 1.01 -19.63 -4.23
N ASP A 247 0.09 -20.47 -4.73
CA ASP A 247 -1.27 -20.51 -4.22
C ASP A 247 -1.24 -20.87 -2.72
N GLN A 248 -2.05 -20.16 -1.93
CA GLN A 248 -2.08 -20.29 -0.48
C GLN A 248 -3.42 -20.87 -0.02
N THR A 249 -3.36 -21.64 1.05
CA THR A 249 -4.54 -22.09 1.79
C THR A 249 -4.52 -21.43 3.17
N PRO A 250 -5.57 -20.68 3.54
CA PRO A 250 -5.62 -20.02 4.84
C PRO A 250 -5.51 -20.99 6.02
N SER A 251 -4.85 -20.55 7.07
CA SER A 251 -4.70 -21.28 8.34
C SER A 251 -5.53 -20.61 9.44
N TRP A 252 -6.85 -20.50 9.24
CA TRP A 252 -7.74 -19.76 10.16
C TRP A 252 -7.68 -20.25 11.60
N ALA A 253 -7.48 -21.55 11.82
CA ALA A 253 -7.33 -22.11 13.18
C ALA A 253 -6.08 -21.55 13.90
N LYS A 254 -4.94 -21.40 13.20
CA LYS A 254 -3.74 -20.80 13.78
C LYS A 254 -3.94 -19.31 14.09
N ALA A 255 -4.55 -18.57 13.16
CA ALA A 255 -4.87 -17.17 13.38
C ALA A 255 -5.86 -16.98 14.55
N SER A 256 -6.86 -17.86 14.68
CA SER A 256 -7.80 -17.88 15.81
C SER A 256 -7.07 -18.11 17.13
N ALA A 257 -6.16 -19.08 17.20
CA ALA A 257 -5.37 -19.36 18.40
C ALA A 257 -4.53 -18.14 18.81
N LEU A 258 -3.83 -17.51 17.86
CA LEU A 258 -3.04 -16.31 18.11
C LEU A 258 -3.92 -15.13 18.59
N ALA A 259 -5.07 -14.91 17.95
CA ALA A 259 -5.99 -13.85 18.37
C ALA A 259 -6.53 -14.11 19.80
N ARG A 260 -6.74 -15.38 20.19
CA ARG A 260 -7.14 -15.78 21.54
C ARG A 260 -6.03 -15.56 22.56
N ASP A 261 -4.77 -15.85 22.17
CA ASP A 261 -3.60 -15.55 23.01
C ASP A 261 -3.43 -14.03 23.24
N TRP A 262 -3.84 -13.22 22.29
CA TRP A 262 -3.90 -11.77 22.44
C TRP A 262 -5.14 -11.27 23.19
N GLU A 263 -6.05 -12.15 23.63
CA GLU A 263 -7.33 -11.82 24.27
C GLU A 263 -8.31 -11.03 23.35
N LEU A 264 -8.10 -11.12 22.05
CA LEU A 264 -9.01 -10.56 21.03
C LEU A 264 -10.10 -11.59 20.67
N ASN A 265 -10.91 -11.97 21.69
CA ASN A 265 -11.81 -13.13 21.63
C ASN A 265 -12.82 -13.06 20.47
N ARG A 266 -13.42 -11.88 20.18
CA ARG A 266 -14.36 -11.74 19.05
C ARG A 266 -13.69 -11.98 17.70
N LEU A 267 -12.45 -11.55 17.54
CA LEU A 267 -11.66 -11.84 16.34
C LEU A 267 -11.34 -13.32 16.25
N ALA A 268 -10.93 -13.94 17.36
CA ALA A 268 -10.65 -15.37 17.44
C ALA A 268 -11.87 -16.22 17.05
N ASP A 269 -13.05 -15.88 17.56
CA ASP A 269 -14.30 -16.59 17.24
C ASP A 269 -14.66 -16.45 15.76
N ARG A 270 -14.54 -15.26 15.17
CA ARG A 270 -14.75 -15.05 13.73
C ARG A 270 -13.79 -15.89 12.87
N LEU A 271 -12.53 -15.95 13.25
CA LEU A 271 -11.51 -16.76 12.56
C LEU A 271 -11.81 -18.26 12.70
N ALA A 272 -12.26 -18.71 13.87
CA ALA A 272 -12.65 -20.11 14.09
C ALA A 272 -13.81 -20.53 13.16
N VAL A 273 -14.83 -19.69 13.02
CA VAL A 273 -15.95 -19.94 12.11
C VAL A 273 -15.48 -20.05 10.66
N LEU A 274 -14.58 -19.17 10.20
CA LEU A 274 -13.96 -19.25 8.87
C LEU A 274 -13.16 -20.56 8.68
N GLY A 275 -12.63 -21.11 9.77
CA GLY A 275 -11.93 -22.40 9.78
C GLY A 275 -12.86 -23.62 9.83
N GLY A 276 -14.17 -23.43 9.84
CA GLY A 276 -15.17 -24.51 9.89
C GLY A 276 -15.53 -24.98 11.31
N ALA A 277 -15.12 -24.25 12.36
CA ALA A 277 -15.58 -24.54 13.72
C ALA A 277 -17.03 -24.10 13.90
N THR A 278 -17.85 -24.95 14.52
CA THR A 278 -19.18 -24.58 15.03
C THR A 278 -18.96 -23.96 16.42
N LEU A 279 -19.43 -22.75 16.66
CA LEU A 279 -19.36 -22.07 17.97
C LEU A 279 -20.43 -22.59 18.92
#